data_cbb5175247dcde184b9d0642ada327e2
#
_entry.id   cbb5175247dcde184b9d0642ada327e2
#
_cell.length_a   1.000
_cell.length_b   1.000
_cell.length_c   1.000
_cell.angle_alpha   90.00
_cell.angle_beta   90.00
_cell.angle_gamma   90.00
#
_symmetry.space_group_name_H-M   'P 1'
#
loop_
_entity.id
_entity.type
_entity.pdbx_description
1 polymer ?
#
loop_
_entity_poly.entity_id
_entity_poly.type
_entity_poly.pdbx_seq_one_letter_code
_entity_poly.pdbx_strand_id
1 'polypeptide(L)'
;MTRPATEDVIHPPMSKTKVRAALYRLIDAGQLARKALLTPLSDRGLEPGDDAVIFALHAKLGATMPTLSETLETSPDQLHQIIARLEARDIVRQQPVGSELIRGWALTERGERLQQWLAGHWVQLEDALFGDLNEHQRRLLSKSLKRFTQLMRTGEGKP
;
A
#
# COMPACT_ATOMS: atom_id res chain seq x y z
N MET A 1 -25.14 20.48 48.61
CA MET A 1 -24.72 19.30 47.83
C MET A 1 -25.27 19.45 46.41
N THR A 2 -24.48 20.01 45.54
CA THR A 2 -24.87 20.34 44.15
C THR A 2 -24.33 19.23 43.24
N ARG A 3 -25.22 18.52 42.53
CA ARG A 3 -24.87 17.53 41.50
C ARG A 3 -24.28 18.25 40.30
N PRO A 4 -23.20 17.76 39.71
CA PRO A 4 -22.74 18.28 38.44
C PRO A 4 -23.62 17.76 37.30
N ALA A 5 -23.94 18.69 36.39
CA ALA A 5 -24.71 18.47 35.18
C ALA A 5 -23.94 17.49 34.26
N THR A 6 -24.63 16.45 33.83
CA THR A 6 -24.23 15.56 32.74
C THR A 6 -24.13 16.36 31.46
N GLU A 7 -22.97 16.49 30.88
CA GLU A 7 -22.77 17.00 29.52
C GLU A 7 -23.48 16.06 28.54
N ASP A 8 -24.54 16.58 27.95
CA ASP A 8 -25.21 15.99 26.81
C ASP A 8 -24.21 15.95 25.61
N VAL A 9 -23.69 14.78 25.34
CA VAL A 9 -22.98 14.51 24.10
C VAL A 9 -23.99 14.61 22.96
N ILE A 10 -23.95 15.73 22.25
CA ILE A 10 -24.80 16.02 21.10
C ILE A 10 -24.41 15.03 19.99
N HIS A 11 -25.18 13.96 19.83
CA HIS A 11 -25.11 13.11 18.65
C HIS A 11 -25.79 13.81 17.47
N PRO A 12 -25.11 14.00 16.32
CA PRO A 12 -25.74 14.60 15.16
C PRO A 12 -26.82 13.68 14.56
N PRO A 13 -27.89 14.24 13.96
CA PRO A 13 -29.05 13.48 13.52
C PRO A 13 -28.73 12.46 12.41
N MET A 14 -29.21 11.25 12.64
CA MET A 14 -28.84 9.98 11.94
C MET A 14 -29.26 9.86 10.47
N SER A 15 -29.96 10.78 9.82
CA SER A 15 -30.51 10.55 8.47
C SER A 15 -29.60 10.95 7.29
N LYS A 16 -28.60 11.80 7.49
CA LYS A 16 -27.52 12.08 6.51
C LYS A 16 -26.27 11.25 6.76
N THR A 17 -26.29 10.38 7.75
CA THR A 17 -25.13 9.68 8.33
C THR A 17 -24.76 8.39 7.57
N LYS A 18 -25.71 7.76 6.81
CA LYS A 18 -25.43 6.47 6.15
C LYS A 18 -24.37 6.57 5.05
N VAL A 19 -24.37 7.64 4.26
CA VAL A 19 -23.38 7.83 3.18
C VAL A 19 -22.01 8.23 3.74
N ARG A 20 -22.00 9.09 4.76
CA ARG A 20 -20.75 9.47 5.46
C ARG A 20 -20.13 8.28 6.20
N ALA A 21 -20.95 7.41 6.79
CA ALA A 21 -20.47 6.21 7.48
C ALA A 21 -19.70 5.26 6.56
N ALA A 22 -20.08 5.11 5.30
CA ALA A 22 -19.36 4.27 4.34
C ALA A 22 -17.97 4.82 4.02
N LEU A 23 -17.84 6.14 3.83
CA LEU A 23 -16.55 6.79 3.58
C LEU A 23 -15.62 6.68 4.80
N TYR A 24 -16.13 6.97 6.00
CA TYR A 24 -15.33 6.82 7.23
C TYR A 24 -14.88 5.38 7.46
N ARG A 25 -15.75 4.40 7.23
CA ARG A 25 -15.40 2.98 7.32
C ARG A 25 -14.33 2.58 6.32
N LEU A 26 -14.38 3.11 5.10
CA LEU A 26 -13.36 2.86 4.09
C LEU A 26 -12.00 3.46 4.49
N ILE A 27 -12.00 4.69 5.02
CA ILE A 27 -10.79 5.35 5.50
C ILE A 27 -10.21 4.58 6.69
N ASP A 28 -11.04 4.23 7.66
CA ASP A 28 -10.63 3.50 8.86
C ASP A 28 -10.10 2.10 8.52
N ALA A 29 -10.83 1.36 7.68
CA ALA A 29 -10.38 0.05 7.18
C ALA A 29 -9.07 0.16 6.41
N GLY A 30 -8.89 1.18 5.59
CA GLY A 30 -7.64 1.44 4.86
C GLY A 30 -6.47 1.72 5.80
N GLN A 31 -6.67 2.50 6.85
CA GLN A 31 -5.66 2.79 7.87
C GLN A 31 -5.29 1.53 8.67
N LEU A 32 -6.28 0.74 9.09
CA LEU A 32 -6.06 -0.50 9.82
C LEU A 32 -5.34 -1.54 8.96
N ALA A 33 -5.75 -1.71 7.71
CA ALA A 33 -5.08 -2.61 6.76
C ALA A 33 -3.63 -2.18 6.51
N ARG A 34 -3.39 -0.87 6.32
CA ARG A 34 -2.04 -0.34 6.17
C ARG A 34 -1.19 -0.58 7.43
N LYS A 35 -1.75 -0.37 8.62
CA LYS A 35 -1.06 -0.65 9.89
C LYS A 35 -0.73 -2.14 10.02
N ALA A 36 -1.66 -3.03 9.71
CA ALA A 36 -1.45 -4.47 9.74
C ALA A 36 -0.34 -4.92 8.78
N LEU A 37 -0.21 -4.27 7.62
CA LEU A 37 0.88 -4.49 6.68
C LEU A 37 2.21 -3.92 7.18
N LEU A 38 2.20 -2.67 7.67
CA LEU A 38 3.43 -1.94 8.02
C LEU A 38 4.12 -2.47 9.28
N THR A 39 3.37 -3.03 10.24
CA THR A 39 3.95 -3.57 11.49
C THR A 39 4.98 -4.68 11.20
N PRO A 40 4.66 -5.74 10.44
CA PRO A 40 5.63 -6.76 10.07
C PRO A 40 6.80 -6.26 9.22
N LEU A 41 6.58 -5.21 8.42
CA LEU A 41 7.66 -4.55 7.67
C LEU A 41 8.65 -3.87 8.60
N SER A 42 8.13 -3.11 9.57
CA SER A 42 8.93 -2.40 10.58
C SER A 42 9.75 -3.38 11.42
N ASP A 43 9.19 -4.53 11.80
CA ASP A 43 9.89 -5.59 12.55
C ASP A 43 11.09 -6.15 11.75
N ARG A 44 11.05 -6.05 10.44
CA ARG A 44 12.15 -6.39 9.53
C ARG A 44 13.01 -5.19 9.13
N GLY A 45 12.78 -4.05 9.76
CA GLY A 45 13.49 -2.79 9.50
C GLY A 45 13.19 -2.20 8.12
N LEU A 46 12.05 -2.51 7.52
CA LEU A 46 11.56 -1.89 6.31
C LEU A 46 10.69 -0.69 6.66
N GLU A 47 10.72 0.31 5.79
CA GLU A 47 9.91 1.52 5.92
C GLU A 47 8.75 1.53 4.90
N PRO A 48 7.74 2.38 5.11
CA PRO A 48 6.66 2.54 4.13
C PRO A 48 7.19 2.88 2.74
N GLY A 49 6.75 2.12 1.73
CA GLY A 49 7.17 2.24 0.34
C GLY A 49 8.29 1.29 -0.08
N ASP A 50 9.03 0.71 0.86
CA ASP A 50 10.05 -0.31 0.55
C ASP A 50 9.41 -1.54 -0.10
N ASP A 51 8.27 -1.97 0.42
CA ASP A 51 7.47 -3.07 -0.11
C ASP A 51 7.06 -2.85 -1.57
N ALA A 52 6.61 -1.65 -1.91
CA ALA A 52 6.21 -1.33 -3.26
C ALA A 52 7.38 -1.46 -4.26
N VAL A 53 8.56 -0.97 -3.91
CA VAL A 53 9.76 -1.10 -4.73
C VAL A 53 10.20 -2.55 -4.85
N ILE A 54 10.18 -3.30 -3.74
CA ILE A 54 10.54 -4.73 -3.75
C ILE A 54 9.60 -5.52 -4.67
N PHE A 55 8.30 -5.22 -4.67
CA PHE A 55 7.34 -5.89 -5.57
C PHE A 55 7.46 -5.46 -7.03
N ALA A 56 7.86 -4.21 -7.29
CA ALA A 56 8.04 -3.71 -8.66
C ALA A 56 9.32 -4.23 -9.33
N LEU A 57 10.31 -4.67 -8.53
CA LEU A 57 11.59 -5.15 -9.05
C LEU A 57 11.59 -6.66 -9.30
N HIS A 58 12.31 -7.04 -10.34
CA HIS A 58 12.57 -8.42 -10.69
C HIS A 58 14.07 -8.69 -10.65
N ALA A 59 14.50 -9.82 -10.11
CA ALA A 59 15.91 -10.15 -9.93
C ALA A 59 16.71 -10.24 -11.22
N LYS A 60 16.06 -10.68 -12.31
CA LYS A 60 16.73 -10.90 -13.60
C LYS A 60 16.58 -9.74 -14.56
N LEU A 61 15.40 -9.13 -14.62
CA LEU A 61 15.09 -8.11 -15.63
C LEU A 61 15.53 -6.72 -15.17
N GLY A 62 15.40 -6.44 -13.90
CA GLY A 62 15.63 -5.11 -13.36
C GLY A 62 14.64 -4.07 -13.86
N ALA A 63 14.78 -2.84 -13.39
CA ALA A 63 14.01 -1.69 -13.87
C ALA A 63 14.83 -0.41 -13.74
N THR A 64 14.59 0.55 -14.64
CA THR A 64 15.20 1.88 -14.55
C THR A 64 14.45 2.77 -13.58
N MET A 65 15.08 3.86 -13.12
CA MET A 65 14.43 4.83 -12.23
C MET A 65 13.17 5.46 -12.87
N PRO A 66 13.17 5.88 -14.13
CA PRO A 66 11.94 6.38 -14.77
C PRO A 66 10.83 5.34 -14.78
N THR A 67 11.12 4.08 -15.12
CA THR A 67 10.12 3.00 -15.13
C THR A 67 9.53 2.76 -13.74
N LEU A 68 10.37 2.73 -12.70
CA LEU A 68 9.92 2.57 -11.32
C LEU A 68 9.08 3.76 -10.85
N SER A 69 9.50 4.99 -11.17
CA SER A 69 8.78 6.21 -10.83
C SER A 69 7.39 6.24 -11.44
N GLU A 70 7.26 5.85 -12.71
CA GLU A 70 5.98 5.76 -13.41
C GLU A 70 5.11 4.63 -12.83
N THR A 71 5.68 3.43 -12.67
CA THR A 71 4.93 2.26 -12.16
C THR A 71 4.40 2.47 -10.75
N LEU A 72 5.19 3.10 -9.88
CA LEU A 72 4.87 3.31 -8.48
C LEU A 72 4.18 4.67 -8.21
N GLU A 73 4.03 5.50 -9.24
CA GLU A 73 3.50 6.87 -9.11
C GLU A 73 4.21 7.66 -7.99
N THR A 74 5.52 7.47 -7.88
CA THR A 74 6.38 8.01 -6.82
C THR A 74 7.37 9.01 -7.43
N SER A 75 7.62 10.12 -6.73
CA SER A 75 8.59 11.10 -7.23
C SER A 75 10.00 10.50 -7.31
N PRO A 76 10.84 10.94 -8.27
CA PRO A 76 12.21 10.45 -8.38
C PRO A 76 13.02 10.63 -7.10
N ASP A 77 12.84 11.72 -6.37
CA ASP A 77 13.58 12.01 -5.12
C ASP A 77 13.22 11.02 -4.01
N GLN A 78 11.92 10.73 -3.84
CA GLN A 78 11.47 9.71 -2.88
C GLN A 78 11.99 8.32 -3.27
N LEU A 79 11.92 7.99 -4.56
CA LEU A 79 12.38 6.71 -5.07
C LEU A 79 13.90 6.54 -4.86
N HIS A 80 14.70 7.59 -5.08
CA HIS A 80 16.14 7.56 -4.80
C HIS A 80 16.42 7.25 -3.33
N GLN A 81 15.68 7.86 -2.39
CA GLN A 81 15.84 7.58 -0.96
C GLN A 81 15.50 6.13 -0.61
N ILE A 82 14.41 5.59 -1.17
CA ILE A 82 14.02 4.20 -0.95
C ILE A 82 15.09 3.25 -1.52
N ILE A 83 15.52 3.47 -2.76
CA ILE A 83 16.55 2.63 -3.42
C ILE A 83 17.86 2.67 -2.63
N ALA A 84 18.34 3.84 -2.23
CA ALA A 84 19.57 3.97 -1.46
C ALA A 84 19.51 3.20 -0.12
N ARG A 85 18.37 3.24 0.55
CA ARG A 85 18.14 2.50 1.79
C ARG A 85 18.11 0.99 1.55
N LEU A 86 17.45 0.53 0.49
CA LEU A 86 17.38 -0.88 0.13
C LEU A 86 18.74 -1.42 -0.36
N GLU A 87 19.51 -0.60 -1.08
CA GLU A 87 20.88 -0.94 -1.52
C GLU A 87 21.83 -1.07 -0.33
N ALA A 88 21.79 -0.15 0.62
CA ALA A 88 22.59 -0.20 1.84
C ALA A 88 22.33 -1.47 2.68
N ARG A 89 21.18 -2.12 2.48
CA ARG A 89 20.79 -3.37 3.15
C ARG A 89 20.96 -4.61 2.29
N ASP A 90 21.58 -4.48 1.13
CA ASP A 90 21.78 -5.56 0.18
C ASP A 90 20.45 -6.24 -0.28
N ILE A 91 19.40 -5.43 -0.42
CA ILE A 91 18.09 -5.90 -0.92
C ILE A 91 17.98 -5.68 -2.42
N VAL A 92 18.51 -4.55 -2.90
CA VAL A 92 18.59 -4.23 -4.32
C VAL A 92 20.05 -4.00 -4.73
N ARG A 93 20.34 -4.17 -6.00
CA ARG A 93 21.65 -3.91 -6.60
C ARG A 93 21.51 -3.19 -7.92
N GLN A 94 22.53 -2.46 -8.31
CA GLN A 94 22.60 -1.88 -9.64
C GLN A 94 22.80 -2.99 -10.68
N GLN A 95 22.10 -2.86 -11.79
CA GLN A 95 22.19 -3.78 -12.92
C GLN A 95 21.91 -3.03 -14.22
N PRO A 96 22.66 -3.30 -15.30
CA PRO A 96 22.29 -2.83 -16.63
C PRO A 96 20.93 -3.41 -17.06
N VAL A 97 20.07 -2.58 -17.61
CA VAL A 97 18.71 -2.93 -18.04
C VAL A 97 18.53 -2.64 -19.52
N GLY A 98 17.87 -3.58 -20.22
CA GLY A 98 17.55 -3.44 -21.63
C GLY A 98 18.76 -3.64 -22.57
N SER A 99 18.50 -3.50 -23.86
CA SER A 99 19.52 -3.66 -24.93
C SER A 99 20.59 -2.55 -24.92
N GLU A 100 20.22 -1.38 -24.42
CA GLU A 100 21.12 -0.21 -24.34
C GLU A 100 21.96 -0.20 -23.05
N LEU A 101 21.81 -1.22 -22.20
CA LEU A 101 22.53 -1.35 -20.93
C LEU A 101 22.41 -0.12 -20.02
N ILE A 102 21.23 0.47 -19.99
CA ILE A 102 20.93 1.64 -19.15
C ILE A 102 21.02 1.23 -17.67
N ARG A 103 21.54 2.12 -16.86
CA ARG A 103 21.61 1.90 -15.42
C ARG A 103 20.22 1.67 -14.83
N GLY A 104 20.04 0.55 -14.18
CA GLY A 104 18.81 0.17 -13.49
C GLY A 104 19.08 -0.58 -12.19
N TRP A 105 18.04 -1.14 -11.64
CA TRP A 105 18.04 -1.79 -10.35
C TRP A 105 17.34 -3.14 -10.43
N ALA A 106 17.85 -4.11 -9.69
CA ALA A 106 17.28 -5.45 -9.59
C ALA A 106 17.35 -5.94 -8.15
N LEU A 107 16.56 -6.95 -7.82
CA LEU A 107 16.66 -7.62 -6.52
C LEU A 107 17.97 -8.43 -6.42
N THR A 108 18.54 -8.44 -5.22
CA THR A 108 19.55 -9.44 -4.83
C THR A 108 18.84 -10.74 -4.43
N GLU A 109 19.60 -11.82 -4.17
CA GLU A 109 19.01 -13.03 -3.58
C GLU A 109 18.33 -12.77 -2.23
N ARG A 110 18.87 -11.85 -1.43
CA ARG A 110 18.24 -11.42 -0.18
C ARG A 110 16.95 -10.69 -0.47
N GLY A 111 16.92 -9.83 -1.49
CA GLY A 111 15.73 -9.14 -1.95
C GLY A 111 14.64 -10.11 -2.45
N GLU A 112 15.01 -11.14 -3.20
CA GLU A 112 14.08 -12.17 -3.66
C GLU A 112 13.46 -12.96 -2.49
N ARG A 113 14.26 -13.36 -1.52
CA ARG A 113 13.74 -14.03 -0.30
C ARG A 113 12.78 -13.12 0.48
N LEU A 114 13.11 -11.84 0.57
CA LEU A 114 12.24 -10.86 1.22
C LEU A 114 10.94 -10.63 0.44
N GLN A 115 11.01 -10.56 -0.89
CA GLN A 115 9.83 -10.45 -1.76
C GLN A 115 8.90 -11.66 -1.59
N GLN A 116 9.45 -12.88 -1.54
CA GLN A 116 8.67 -14.10 -1.31
C GLN A 116 8.00 -14.10 0.07
N TRP A 117 8.72 -13.67 1.10
CA TRP A 117 8.14 -13.54 2.43
C TRP A 117 7.01 -12.51 2.47
N LEU A 118 7.20 -11.34 1.84
CA LEU A 118 6.17 -10.31 1.70
C LEU A 118 4.94 -10.86 0.98
N ALA A 119 5.13 -11.57 -0.13
CA ALA A 119 4.04 -12.17 -0.89
C ALA A 119 3.23 -13.16 -0.05
N GLY A 120 3.90 -14.01 0.72
CA GLY A 120 3.24 -14.94 1.66
C GLY A 120 2.47 -14.20 2.76
N HIS A 121 3.03 -13.14 3.30
CA HIS A 121 2.36 -12.30 4.29
C HIS A 121 1.12 -11.59 3.74
N TRP A 122 1.18 -11.12 2.50
CA TRP A 122 0.04 -10.54 1.80
C TRP A 122 -1.11 -11.53 1.64
N VAL A 123 -0.81 -12.77 1.25
CA VAL A 123 -1.82 -13.84 1.13
C VAL A 123 -2.50 -14.09 2.47
N GLN A 124 -1.72 -14.20 3.56
CA GLN A 124 -2.28 -14.39 4.90
C GLN A 124 -3.17 -13.22 5.34
N LEU A 125 -2.76 -11.98 5.04
CA LEU A 125 -3.56 -10.80 5.35
C LEU A 125 -4.84 -10.74 4.51
N GLU A 126 -4.77 -11.09 3.23
CA GLU A 126 -5.94 -11.19 2.36
C GLU A 126 -6.93 -12.23 2.87
N ASP A 127 -6.47 -13.42 3.25
CA ASP A 127 -7.30 -14.47 3.81
C ASP A 127 -7.93 -14.05 5.15
N ALA A 128 -7.18 -13.38 6.01
CA ALA A 128 -7.69 -12.88 7.27
C ALA A 128 -8.77 -11.81 7.10
N LEU A 129 -8.65 -10.94 6.09
CA LEU A 129 -9.58 -9.84 5.86
C LEU A 129 -10.79 -10.24 5.01
N PHE A 130 -10.60 -11.15 4.05
CA PHE A 130 -11.58 -11.46 3.01
C PHE A 130 -11.93 -12.96 2.93
N GLY A 131 -11.40 -13.81 3.82
CA GLY A 131 -11.61 -15.25 3.80
C GLY A 131 -13.08 -15.65 3.86
N ASP A 132 -13.88 -14.91 4.63
CA ASP A 132 -15.33 -15.15 4.79
C ASP A 132 -16.17 -14.65 3.61
N LEU A 133 -15.61 -13.90 2.68
CA LEU A 133 -16.31 -13.42 1.50
C LEU A 133 -16.39 -14.50 0.43
N ASN A 134 -17.58 -14.73 -0.12
CA ASN A 134 -17.71 -15.56 -1.31
C ASN A 134 -17.15 -14.85 -2.55
N GLU A 135 -16.98 -15.60 -3.65
CA GLU A 135 -16.34 -15.09 -4.86
C GLU A 135 -17.09 -13.90 -5.50
N HIS A 136 -18.42 -13.89 -5.42
CA HIS A 136 -19.23 -12.78 -5.90
C HIS A 136 -18.97 -11.50 -5.08
N GLN A 137 -18.94 -11.62 -3.76
CA GLN A 137 -18.65 -10.49 -2.84
C GLN A 137 -17.23 -9.95 -3.05
N ARG A 138 -16.23 -10.83 -3.22
CA ARG A 138 -14.84 -10.44 -3.52
C ARG A 138 -14.76 -9.67 -4.84
N ARG A 139 -15.44 -10.12 -5.88
CA ARG A 139 -15.50 -9.42 -7.18
C ARG A 139 -16.16 -8.05 -7.08
N LEU A 140 -17.28 -7.93 -6.36
CA LEU A 140 -17.96 -6.65 -6.14
C LEU A 140 -17.07 -5.67 -5.37
N LEU A 141 -16.42 -6.13 -4.31
CA LEU A 141 -15.50 -5.32 -3.51
C LEU A 141 -14.34 -4.82 -4.38
N SER A 142 -13.66 -5.71 -5.10
CA SER A 142 -12.55 -5.37 -5.99
C SER A 142 -12.96 -4.35 -7.05
N LYS A 143 -14.13 -4.54 -7.69
CA LYS A 143 -14.68 -3.61 -8.69
C LYS A 143 -14.96 -2.23 -8.08
N SER A 144 -15.54 -2.19 -6.87
CA SER A 144 -15.86 -0.95 -6.17
C SER A 144 -14.60 -0.20 -5.76
N LEU A 145 -13.60 -0.88 -5.22
CA LEU A 145 -12.30 -0.30 -4.85
C LEU A 145 -11.56 0.23 -6.09
N LYS A 146 -11.54 -0.53 -7.19
CA LYS A 146 -10.92 -0.10 -8.45
C LYS A 146 -11.57 1.19 -8.97
N ARG A 147 -12.90 1.25 -9.00
CA ARG A 147 -13.64 2.44 -9.40
C ARG A 147 -13.33 3.64 -8.50
N PHE A 148 -13.33 3.42 -7.19
CA PHE A 148 -13.02 4.45 -6.20
C PHE A 148 -11.61 5.01 -6.43
N THR A 149 -10.60 4.13 -6.56
CA THR A 149 -9.21 4.53 -6.82
C THR A 149 -9.09 5.34 -8.11
N GLN A 150 -9.80 4.93 -9.17
CA GLN A 150 -9.80 5.64 -10.45
C GLN A 150 -10.40 7.04 -10.32
N LEU A 151 -11.54 7.19 -9.64
CA LEU A 151 -12.17 8.50 -9.40
C LEU A 151 -11.27 9.43 -8.60
N MET A 152 -10.56 8.90 -7.59
CA MET A 152 -9.62 9.68 -6.79
C MET A 152 -8.40 10.15 -7.60
N ARG A 153 -7.92 9.33 -8.55
CA ARG A 153 -6.78 9.68 -9.42
C ARG A 153 -7.15 10.73 -10.47
N THR A 154 -8.32 10.62 -11.08
CA THR A 154 -8.77 11.54 -12.14
C THR A 154 -9.26 12.88 -11.63
N GLY A 155 -9.44 13.03 -10.33
CA GLY A 155 -9.99 14.24 -9.71
C GLY A 155 -11.47 14.48 -10.03
N GLU A 156 -12.17 13.53 -10.64
CA GLU A 156 -13.61 13.61 -10.94
C GLU A 156 -14.48 13.47 -9.68
N GLY A 157 -13.86 13.27 -8.52
CA GLY A 157 -14.53 13.29 -7.22
C GLY A 157 -14.60 14.68 -6.58
N LYS A 158 -14.40 15.76 -7.33
CA LYS A 158 -14.63 17.12 -6.81
C LYS A 158 -16.13 17.37 -6.71
N PRO A 159 -16.62 17.81 -5.53
CA PRO A 159 -18.02 18.20 -5.34
C PRO A 159 -18.41 19.42 -6.19
#